data_9f7dd724a19938c57a150e3108e27471
#
_entry.id   9f7dd724a19938c57a150e3108e27471
#
_cell.length_a   1.000
_cell.length_b   1.000
_cell.length_c   1.000
_cell.angle_alpha   90.00
_cell.angle_beta   90.00
_cell.angle_gamma   90.00
#
_symmetry.space_group_name_H-M   'P 1'
#
loop_
_entity.id
_entity.type
_entity.pdbx_description
1 polymer ?
#
loop_
_entity_poly.entity_id
_entity_poly.type
_entity_poly.pdbx_seq_one_letter_code
_entity_poly.pdbx_strand_id
1 'polypeptide(L)'
;MAQVDLDEEKLMELTGKVFENVSAAGSLLVAYIGDQAGVYSALEDHGPCSAGELSSKTKLDERYLLEWLSANAAMGYITYHEDSHQFSLTPEQAAIFAHEGEPTCMQGLFQGIVAQYATHDVALDVFKTGRGRPWEEHHECCFCGTDRFFRPIYVTNLLENWIPSLNGVQEKLEAGATVADIGCGLGSSSILMAKTFPNSKIYGYDFHEPSIIKAREKAEIEGVSNIEFAVSDAKNIPEKRYD
;
A
#
# COMPACT_ATOMS: atom_id res chain seq x y z
N MET A 1 -26.23 -33.30 -28.01
CA MET A 1 -25.26 -32.22 -27.77
C MET A 1 -24.14 -32.43 -28.77
N ALA A 2 -23.83 -31.43 -29.60
CA ALA A 2 -22.68 -31.56 -30.52
C ALA A 2 -21.41 -31.73 -29.63
N GLN A 3 -20.59 -32.71 -29.96
CA GLN A 3 -19.30 -32.90 -29.31
C GLN A 3 -18.44 -31.69 -29.68
N VAL A 4 -18.11 -30.86 -28.67
CA VAL A 4 -17.21 -29.74 -28.87
C VAL A 4 -15.82 -30.30 -29.05
N ASP A 5 -15.25 -30.15 -30.25
CA ASP A 5 -13.90 -30.58 -30.58
C ASP A 5 -12.94 -29.59 -29.86
N LEU A 6 -12.29 -30.05 -28.78
CA LEU A 6 -11.36 -29.26 -28.00
C LEU A 6 -9.99 -29.31 -28.66
N ASP A 7 -9.41 -28.14 -28.89
CA ASP A 7 -8.00 -27.99 -29.24
C ASP A 7 -7.15 -28.23 -27.98
N GLU A 8 -6.51 -29.35 -27.90
CA GLU A 8 -5.76 -29.79 -26.72
C GLU A 8 -4.56 -28.86 -26.40
N GLU A 9 -3.91 -28.33 -27.43
CA GLU A 9 -2.80 -27.37 -27.23
C GLU A 9 -3.27 -26.09 -26.56
N LYS A 10 -4.35 -25.49 -27.06
CA LYS A 10 -4.95 -24.29 -26.44
C LYS A 10 -5.51 -24.56 -25.03
N LEU A 11 -6.03 -25.75 -24.81
CA LEU A 11 -6.51 -26.15 -23.48
C LEU A 11 -5.35 -26.21 -22.49
N MET A 12 -4.23 -26.82 -22.88
CA MET A 12 -3.02 -26.92 -22.03
C MET A 12 -2.42 -25.56 -21.75
N GLU A 13 -2.29 -24.70 -22.77
CA GLU A 13 -1.81 -23.32 -22.60
C GLU A 13 -2.68 -22.53 -21.62
N LEU A 14 -4.00 -22.54 -21.79
CA LEU A 14 -4.94 -21.86 -20.91
C LEU A 14 -4.88 -22.41 -19.48
N THR A 15 -4.78 -23.72 -19.34
CA THR A 15 -4.64 -24.40 -18.04
C THR A 15 -3.36 -23.94 -17.33
N GLY A 16 -2.22 -23.91 -18.02
CA GLY A 16 -0.95 -23.41 -17.49
C GLY A 16 -1.08 -21.97 -16.98
N LYS A 17 -1.65 -21.07 -17.81
CA LYS A 17 -1.88 -19.67 -17.41
C LYS A 17 -2.78 -19.53 -16.18
N VAL A 18 -3.81 -20.37 -16.05
CA VAL A 18 -4.69 -20.36 -14.87
C VAL A 18 -3.92 -20.80 -13.62
N PHE A 19 -3.09 -21.86 -13.72
CA PHE A 19 -2.26 -22.30 -12.60
C PHE A 19 -1.25 -21.23 -12.16
N GLU A 20 -0.59 -20.55 -13.09
CA GLU A 20 0.31 -19.44 -12.78
C GLU A 20 -0.41 -18.32 -12.02
N ASN A 21 -1.59 -17.90 -12.49
CA ASN A 21 -2.39 -16.86 -11.84
C ASN A 21 -2.85 -17.27 -10.43
N VAL A 22 -3.27 -18.51 -10.23
CA VAL A 22 -3.67 -19.03 -8.91
C VAL A 22 -2.48 -19.07 -7.96
N SER A 23 -1.31 -19.51 -8.44
CA SER A 23 -0.07 -19.52 -7.66
C SER A 23 0.34 -18.10 -7.26
N ALA A 24 0.29 -17.14 -8.20
CA ALA A 24 0.60 -15.74 -7.93
C ALA A 24 -0.36 -15.14 -6.88
N ALA A 25 -1.66 -15.44 -6.96
CA ALA A 25 -2.63 -14.98 -5.97
C ALA A 25 -2.35 -15.54 -4.56
N GLY A 26 -1.96 -16.82 -4.46
CA GLY A 26 -1.51 -17.43 -3.20
C GLY A 26 -0.23 -16.78 -2.66
N SER A 27 0.73 -16.51 -3.53
CA SER A 27 1.98 -15.86 -3.20
C SER A 27 1.77 -14.47 -2.58
N LEU A 28 0.85 -13.69 -3.13
CA LEU A 28 0.48 -12.36 -2.61
C LEU A 28 -0.07 -12.44 -1.18
N LEU A 29 -0.91 -13.43 -0.89
CA LEU A 29 -1.44 -13.62 0.47
C LEU A 29 -0.34 -14.00 1.45
N VAL A 30 0.56 -14.91 1.06
CA VAL A 30 1.70 -15.32 1.90
C VAL A 30 2.63 -14.13 2.16
N ALA A 31 2.94 -13.32 1.13
CA ALA A 31 3.73 -12.10 1.28
C ALA A 31 3.06 -11.09 2.24
N TYR A 32 1.76 -10.85 2.08
CA TYR A 32 1.00 -9.97 2.98
C TYR A 32 1.03 -10.43 4.44
N ILE A 33 0.89 -11.74 4.70
CA ILE A 33 0.99 -12.29 6.07
C ILE A 33 2.35 -11.98 6.68
N GLY A 34 3.44 -12.16 5.94
CA GLY A 34 4.79 -11.84 6.41
C GLY A 34 5.02 -10.35 6.65
N ASP A 35 4.45 -9.49 5.79
CA ASP A 35 4.45 -8.05 5.99
C ASP A 35 3.75 -7.68 7.31
N GLN A 36 2.52 -8.15 7.51
CA GLN A 36 1.75 -7.86 8.72
C GLN A 36 2.37 -8.42 10.01
N ALA A 37 3.11 -9.50 9.89
CA ALA A 37 3.87 -10.11 10.98
C ALA A 37 5.28 -9.50 11.18
N GLY A 38 5.69 -8.55 10.33
CA GLY A 38 6.99 -7.89 10.38
C GLY A 38 8.17 -8.78 10.04
N VAL A 39 7.94 -9.89 9.31
CA VAL A 39 8.98 -10.89 9.05
C VAL A 39 10.06 -10.36 8.10
N TYR A 40 9.68 -9.60 7.06
CA TYR A 40 10.65 -9.06 6.10
C TYR A 40 11.61 -8.06 6.78
N SER A 41 11.09 -7.11 7.55
CA SER A 41 11.93 -6.15 8.28
C SER A 41 12.83 -6.85 9.31
N ALA A 42 12.28 -7.84 10.03
CA ALA A 42 13.07 -8.61 10.97
C ALA A 42 14.19 -9.42 10.29
N LEU A 43 13.92 -9.97 9.10
CA LEU A 43 14.93 -10.71 8.34
C LEU A 43 16.04 -9.78 7.81
N GLU A 44 15.69 -8.56 7.41
CA GLU A 44 16.67 -7.55 7.00
C GLU A 44 17.56 -7.09 8.18
N ASP A 45 16.93 -6.71 9.30
CA ASP A 45 17.62 -6.23 10.50
C ASP A 45 18.61 -7.26 11.07
N HIS A 46 18.34 -8.55 10.87
CA HIS A 46 19.14 -9.63 11.47
C HIS A 46 20.13 -10.26 10.51
N GLY A 47 19.99 -9.99 9.20
CA GLY A 47 20.79 -10.63 8.17
C GLY A 47 20.53 -12.12 8.06
N PRO A 48 21.43 -12.90 7.44
CA PRO A 48 21.23 -14.32 7.28
C PRO A 48 20.99 -15.03 8.62
N CYS A 49 19.85 -15.70 8.77
CA CYS A 49 19.50 -16.43 9.98
C CYS A 49 18.59 -17.64 9.68
N SER A 50 18.60 -18.59 10.59
CA SER A 50 17.69 -19.74 10.58
C SER A 50 16.28 -19.34 11.05
N ALA A 51 15.28 -20.21 10.77
CA ALA A 51 13.93 -19.99 11.28
C ALA A 51 13.88 -19.95 12.82
N GLY A 52 14.67 -20.77 13.51
CA GLY A 52 14.77 -20.76 14.96
C GLY A 52 15.36 -19.47 15.55
N GLU A 53 16.41 -18.94 14.91
CA GLU A 53 17.00 -17.65 15.31
C GLU A 53 15.99 -16.51 15.11
N LEU A 54 15.31 -16.46 13.95
CA LEU A 54 14.33 -15.44 13.65
C LEU A 54 13.08 -15.56 14.57
N SER A 55 12.61 -16.80 14.86
CA SER A 55 11.56 -17.07 15.83
C SER A 55 11.89 -16.52 17.23
N SER A 56 13.12 -16.75 17.67
CA SER A 56 13.59 -16.25 18.96
C SER A 56 13.55 -14.72 19.09
N LYS A 57 13.76 -14.02 17.97
CA LYS A 57 13.77 -12.55 17.88
C LYS A 57 12.36 -11.96 17.72
N THR A 58 11.55 -12.54 16.84
CA THR A 58 10.20 -12.04 16.52
C THR A 58 9.12 -12.52 17.45
N LYS A 59 9.36 -13.59 18.20
CA LYS A 59 8.38 -14.32 19.04
C LYS A 59 7.27 -14.98 18.23
N LEU A 60 7.49 -15.17 16.92
CA LEU A 60 6.61 -15.94 16.06
C LEU A 60 6.88 -17.44 16.23
N ASP A 61 5.87 -18.27 15.96
CA ASP A 61 6.01 -19.73 16.00
C ASP A 61 7.02 -20.22 14.94
N GLU A 62 8.03 -21.00 15.38
CA GLU A 62 9.15 -21.41 14.53
C GLU A 62 8.69 -22.27 13.34
N ARG A 63 7.72 -23.17 13.55
CA ARG A 63 7.24 -24.04 12.47
C ARG A 63 6.55 -23.24 11.39
N TYR A 64 5.63 -22.35 11.73
CA TYR A 64 4.94 -21.49 10.77
C TYR A 64 5.90 -20.53 10.08
N LEU A 65 6.88 -20.02 10.81
CA LEU A 65 7.92 -19.17 10.24
C LEU A 65 8.78 -19.93 9.23
N LEU A 66 9.17 -21.19 9.51
CA LEU A 66 9.91 -22.02 8.57
C LEU A 66 9.12 -22.30 7.29
N GLU A 67 7.83 -22.61 7.40
CA GLU A 67 6.94 -22.81 6.23
C GLU A 67 6.82 -21.54 5.41
N TRP A 68 6.66 -20.40 6.07
CA TRP A 68 6.58 -19.09 5.42
C TRP A 68 7.89 -18.74 4.69
N LEU A 69 9.04 -18.89 5.36
CA LEU A 69 10.37 -18.64 4.79
C LEU A 69 10.61 -19.56 3.57
N SER A 70 10.29 -20.85 3.70
CA SER A 70 10.44 -21.82 2.60
C SER A 70 9.58 -21.45 1.40
N ALA A 71 8.33 -21.06 1.62
CA ALA A 71 7.42 -20.62 0.56
C ALA A 71 7.95 -19.36 -0.14
N ASN A 72 8.40 -18.35 0.62
CA ASN A 72 8.95 -17.12 0.05
C ASN A 72 10.28 -17.34 -0.69
N ALA A 73 11.13 -18.26 -0.22
CA ALA A 73 12.34 -18.65 -0.93
C ALA A 73 12.02 -19.35 -2.26
N ALA A 74 11.03 -20.25 -2.27
CA ALA A 74 10.57 -20.92 -3.49
C ALA A 74 9.97 -19.95 -4.52
N MET A 75 9.36 -18.84 -4.06
CA MET A 75 8.86 -17.76 -4.91
C MET A 75 9.95 -16.78 -5.37
N GLY A 76 11.16 -16.87 -4.83
CA GLY A 76 12.26 -15.94 -5.10
C GLY A 76 12.13 -14.59 -4.38
N TYR A 77 11.22 -14.46 -3.41
CA TYR A 77 10.99 -13.24 -2.63
C TYR A 77 12.04 -13.04 -1.54
N ILE A 78 12.63 -14.13 -1.05
CA ILE A 78 13.79 -14.13 -0.15
C ILE A 78 14.83 -15.13 -0.66
N THR A 79 16.03 -15.10 -0.11
CA THR A 79 17.12 -16.00 -0.48
C THR A 79 17.31 -17.08 0.57
N TYR A 80 17.42 -18.35 0.16
CA TYR A 80 17.79 -19.46 1.00
C TYR A 80 19.24 -19.88 0.71
N HIS A 81 20.02 -20.08 1.75
CA HIS A 81 21.42 -20.52 1.70
C HIS A 81 21.50 -21.99 2.10
N GLU A 82 21.70 -22.88 1.13
CA GLU A 82 21.70 -24.33 1.35
C GLU A 82 22.76 -24.82 2.34
N ASP A 83 23.97 -24.26 2.25
CA ASP A 83 25.12 -24.69 3.10
C ASP A 83 24.91 -24.37 4.58
N SER A 84 24.28 -23.26 4.90
CA SER A 84 24.06 -22.79 6.29
C SER A 84 22.64 -22.99 6.80
N HIS A 85 21.71 -23.42 5.95
CA HIS A 85 20.26 -23.50 6.23
C HIS A 85 19.69 -22.17 6.75
N GLN A 86 20.16 -21.04 6.22
CA GLN A 86 19.74 -19.70 6.60
C GLN A 86 18.96 -19.02 5.48
N PHE A 87 18.18 -18.01 5.87
CA PHE A 87 17.42 -17.15 4.98
C PHE A 87 17.92 -15.72 5.10
N SER A 88 17.89 -14.98 4.00
CA SER A 88 18.24 -13.56 3.97
C SER A 88 17.47 -12.81 2.89
N LEU A 89 17.59 -11.49 2.88
CA LEU A 89 17.19 -10.64 1.77
C LEU A 89 18.41 -10.14 1.01
N THR A 90 18.33 -10.12 -0.34
CA THR A 90 19.25 -9.29 -1.12
C THR A 90 18.81 -7.81 -1.01
N PRO A 91 19.68 -6.85 -1.39
CA PRO A 91 19.26 -5.44 -1.42
C PRO A 91 18.00 -5.17 -2.25
N GLU A 92 17.82 -5.87 -3.38
CA GLU A 92 16.65 -5.73 -4.24
C GLU A 92 15.39 -6.31 -3.57
N GLN A 93 15.53 -7.46 -2.90
CA GLN A 93 14.43 -8.07 -2.14
C GLN A 93 14.04 -7.17 -0.96
N ALA A 94 15.00 -6.63 -0.23
CA ALA A 94 14.76 -5.69 0.86
C ALA A 94 14.05 -4.41 0.38
N ALA A 95 14.46 -3.84 -0.75
CA ALA A 95 13.84 -2.67 -1.34
C ALA A 95 12.35 -2.89 -1.69
N ILE A 96 11.97 -4.10 -2.10
CA ILE A 96 10.58 -4.44 -2.42
C ILE A 96 9.76 -4.79 -1.17
N PHE A 97 10.35 -5.50 -0.20
CA PHE A 97 9.59 -6.16 0.87
C PHE A 97 9.86 -5.61 2.28
N ALA A 98 10.94 -4.89 2.53
CA ALA A 98 11.33 -4.46 3.88
C ALA A 98 11.41 -2.95 4.06
N HIS A 99 11.76 -2.19 3.02
CA HIS A 99 11.98 -0.75 3.08
C HIS A 99 10.67 0.05 3.04
N GLU A 100 9.90 -0.01 4.12
CA GLU A 100 8.66 0.76 4.23
C GLU A 100 8.90 2.26 4.01
N GLY A 101 8.16 2.85 3.08
CA GLY A 101 8.27 4.27 2.74
C GLY A 101 9.18 4.58 1.55
N GLU A 102 9.94 3.61 1.05
CA GLU A 102 10.70 3.76 -0.18
C GLU A 102 9.84 3.55 -1.43
N PRO A 103 10.13 4.24 -2.55
CA PRO A 103 9.31 4.18 -3.77
C PRO A 103 9.17 2.78 -4.39
N THR A 104 10.09 1.88 -4.08
CA THR A 104 10.13 0.50 -4.58
C THR A 104 9.33 -0.47 -3.73
N CYS A 105 8.90 -0.07 -2.53
CA CYS A 105 8.18 -0.93 -1.60
C CYS A 105 6.79 -1.28 -2.14
N MET A 106 6.50 -2.58 -2.28
CA MET A 106 5.25 -3.08 -2.88
C MET A 106 4.21 -3.57 -1.86
N GLN A 107 4.51 -3.51 -0.57
CA GLN A 107 3.65 -4.05 0.49
C GLN A 107 2.25 -3.42 0.51
N GLY A 108 2.14 -2.12 0.20
CA GLY A 108 0.84 -1.44 0.08
C GLY A 108 -0.06 -2.04 -0.99
N LEU A 109 0.51 -2.51 -2.12
CA LEU A 109 -0.25 -3.21 -3.17
C LEU A 109 -0.77 -4.57 -2.69
N PHE A 110 0.04 -5.35 -1.97
CA PHE A 110 -0.40 -6.64 -1.42
C PHE A 110 -1.57 -6.45 -0.47
N GLN A 111 -1.49 -5.46 0.42
CA GLN A 111 -2.57 -5.08 1.33
C GLN A 111 -3.84 -4.66 0.58
N GLY A 112 -3.71 -3.89 -0.49
CA GLY A 112 -4.83 -3.47 -1.36
C GLY A 112 -5.52 -4.66 -2.05
N ILE A 113 -4.76 -5.64 -2.55
CA ILE A 113 -5.33 -6.84 -3.19
C ILE A 113 -6.06 -7.72 -2.17
N VAL A 114 -5.48 -7.94 -0.97
CA VAL A 114 -6.13 -8.71 0.10
C VAL A 114 -7.45 -8.05 0.52
N ALA A 115 -7.51 -6.72 0.56
CA ALA A 115 -8.74 -5.98 0.82
C ALA A 115 -9.85 -6.28 -0.20
N GLN A 116 -9.52 -6.48 -1.49
CA GLN A 116 -10.50 -6.85 -2.51
C GLN A 116 -11.05 -8.26 -2.28
N TYR A 117 -10.19 -9.22 -1.93
CA TYR A 117 -10.63 -10.57 -1.59
C TYR A 117 -11.52 -10.60 -0.34
N ALA A 118 -11.20 -9.80 0.68
CA ALA A 118 -11.97 -9.73 1.92
C ALA A 118 -13.42 -9.22 1.74
N THR A 119 -13.69 -8.51 0.64
CA THR A 119 -15.02 -7.94 0.33
C THR A 119 -15.58 -8.41 -1.01
N HIS A 120 -15.26 -9.64 -1.40
CA HIS A 120 -15.73 -10.24 -2.66
C HIS A 120 -17.25 -10.41 -2.72
N ASP A 121 -17.91 -10.62 -1.59
CA ASP A 121 -19.36 -10.72 -1.44
C ASP A 121 -20.07 -9.41 -1.81
N VAL A 122 -19.54 -8.26 -1.38
CA VAL A 122 -19.99 -6.93 -1.79
C VAL A 122 -19.85 -6.75 -3.30
N ALA A 123 -18.70 -7.16 -3.86
CA ALA A 123 -18.49 -7.09 -5.32
C ALA A 123 -19.49 -7.97 -6.08
N LEU A 124 -19.82 -9.15 -5.57
CA LEU A 124 -20.82 -10.04 -6.15
C LEU A 124 -22.23 -9.43 -6.13
N ASP A 125 -22.60 -8.75 -5.05
CA ASP A 125 -23.89 -8.02 -4.95
C ASP A 125 -23.95 -6.88 -5.96
N VAL A 126 -22.92 -6.07 -6.03
CA VAL A 126 -22.80 -4.98 -7.03
C VAL A 126 -22.89 -5.51 -8.45
N PHE A 127 -22.23 -6.63 -8.74
CA PHE A 127 -22.27 -7.26 -10.05
C PHE A 127 -23.68 -7.71 -10.45
N LYS A 128 -24.49 -8.17 -9.47
CA LYS A 128 -25.89 -8.57 -9.70
C LYS A 128 -26.85 -7.39 -9.84
N THR A 129 -26.63 -6.32 -9.09
CA THR A 129 -27.60 -5.22 -8.95
C THR A 129 -27.26 -4.00 -9.81
N GLY A 130 -26.00 -3.81 -10.17
CA GLY A 130 -25.53 -2.62 -10.89
C GLY A 130 -25.53 -1.34 -10.04
N ARG A 131 -25.70 -1.43 -8.72
CA ARG A 131 -25.82 -0.26 -7.82
C ARG A 131 -24.54 0.58 -7.68
N GLY A 132 -23.41 0.09 -8.15
CA GLY A 132 -22.11 0.66 -7.86
C GLY A 132 -21.59 0.23 -6.47
N ARG A 133 -20.31 0.55 -6.18
CA ARG A 133 -19.70 0.29 -4.88
C ARG A 133 -19.14 1.59 -4.34
N PRO A 134 -19.76 2.18 -3.31
CA PRO A 134 -19.23 3.35 -2.63
C PRO A 134 -17.86 3.06 -2.00
N TRP A 135 -17.03 4.10 -1.89
CA TRP A 135 -15.65 3.95 -1.37
C TRP A 135 -15.63 3.39 0.06
N GLU A 136 -16.56 3.82 0.91
CA GLU A 136 -16.70 3.38 2.30
C GLU A 136 -17.06 1.90 2.47
N GLU A 137 -17.55 1.23 1.42
CA GLU A 137 -17.83 -0.21 1.44
C GLU A 137 -16.58 -1.08 1.19
N HIS A 138 -15.42 -0.46 0.97
CA HIS A 138 -14.17 -1.21 0.88
C HIS A 138 -13.65 -1.57 2.27
N HIS A 139 -12.90 -2.68 2.35
CA HIS A 139 -12.22 -3.08 3.58
C HIS A 139 -11.20 -2.01 4.00
N GLU A 140 -10.99 -1.83 5.31
CA GLU A 140 -10.04 -0.82 5.83
C GLU A 140 -8.62 -0.97 5.26
N CYS A 141 -8.16 -2.19 5.00
CA CYS A 141 -6.89 -2.45 4.33
C CYS A 141 -6.77 -1.81 2.94
N CYS A 142 -7.89 -1.49 2.27
CA CYS A 142 -7.88 -0.78 0.99
C CYS A 142 -7.37 0.66 1.19
N PHE A 143 -7.87 1.37 2.19
CA PHE A 143 -7.45 2.73 2.51
C PHE A 143 -5.99 2.78 2.96
N CYS A 144 -5.61 1.89 3.89
CA CYS A 144 -4.25 1.81 4.39
C CYS A 144 -3.26 1.39 3.28
N GLY A 145 -3.61 0.38 2.49
CA GLY A 145 -2.77 -0.10 1.39
C GLY A 145 -2.58 0.96 0.29
N THR A 146 -3.63 1.73 -0.01
CA THR A 146 -3.55 2.85 -0.96
C THR A 146 -2.59 3.93 -0.44
N ASP A 147 -2.71 4.35 0.82
CA ASP A 147 -1.81 5.33 1.41
C ASP A 147 -0.36 4.82 1.45
N ARG A 148 -0.14 3.58 1.90
CA ARG A 148 1.21 2.96 1.95
C ARG A 148 1.88 2.92 0.58
N PHE A 149 1.12 2.66 -0.47
CA PHE A 149 1.64 2.60 -1.84
C PHE A 149 1.93 3.99 -2.41
N PHE A 150 1.03 4.95 -2.21
CA PHE A 150 1.20 6.29 -2.81
C PHE A 150 2.09 7.22 -2.00
N ARG A 151 2.17 7.08 -0.70
CA ARG A 151 2.98 7.96 0.18
C ARG A 151 4.44 8.08 -0.27
N PRO A 152 5.19 6.98 -0.56
CA PRO A 152 6.55 7.10 -1.07
C PRO A 152 6.64 7.85 -2.40
N ILE A 153 5.64 7.67 -3.27
CA ILE A 153 5.55 8.35 -4.56
C ILE A 153 5.39 9.86 -4.35
N TYR A 154 4.57 10.29 -3.38
CA TYR A 154 4.45 11.71 -3.01
C TYR A 154 5.76 12.26 -2.47
N VAL A 155 6.42 11.55 -1.55
CA VAL A 155 7.71 11.97 -0.98
C VAL A 155 8.75 12.21 -2.07
N THR A 156 8.82 11.32 -3.06
CA THR A 156 9.82 11.40 -4.13
C THR A 156 9.47 12.43 -5.21
N ASN A 157 8.18 12.63 -5.51
CA ASN A 157 7.81 13.37 -6.71
C ASN A 157 7.05 14.67 -6.45
N LEU A 158 6.26 14.77 -5.38
CA LEU A 158 5.36 15.91 -5.19
C LEU A 158 6.13 17.23 -5.13
N LEU A 159 7.21 17.25 -4.34
CA LEU A 159 7.99 18.47 -4.08
C LEU A 159 9.05 18.75 -5.14
N GLU A 160 9.68 17.70 -5.67
CA GLU A 160 10.83 17.86 -6.56
C GLU A 160 10.45 17.89 -8.06
N ASN A 161 9.29 17.28 -8.40
CA ASN A 161 8.89 17.11 -9.78
C ASN A 161 7.54 17.75 -10.11
N TRP A 162 6.48 17.43 -9.32
CA TRP A 162 5.11 17.80 -9.69
C TRP A 162 4.82 19.27 -9.42
N ILE A 163 5.05 19.78 -8.21
CA ILE A 163 4.84 21.19 -7.87
C ILE A 163 5.72 22.10 -8.73
N PRO A 164 7.03 21.85 -8.90
CA PRO A 164 7.88 22.69 -9.76
C PRO A 164 7.48 22.69 -11.23
N SER A 165 6.80 21.66 -11.71
CA SER A 165 6.30 21.62 -13.11
C SER A 165 5.10 22.55 -13.36
N LEU A 166 4.47 23.04 -12.29
CA LEU A 166 3.33 23.95 -12.35
C LEU A 166 3.81 25.40 -12.27
N ASN A 167 3.56 26.18 -13.32
CA ASN A 167 4.05 27.55 -13.45
C ASN A 167 3.63 28.44 -12.27
N GLY A 168 4.60 28.94 -11.48
CA GLY A 168 4.40 29.89 -10.39
C GLY A 168 3.72 29.32 -9.15
N VAL A 169 3.48 28.00 -9.08
CA VAL A 169 2.81 27.37 -7.93
C VAL A 169 3.77 27.25 -6.77
N GLN A 170 5.02 26.86 -7.01
CA GLN A 170 6.01 26.74 -5.94
C GLN A 170 6.23 28.10 -5.24
N GLU A 171 6.44 29.17 -5.99
CA GLU A 171 6.63 30.52 -5.45
C GLU A 171 5.41 30.99 -4.64
N LYS A 172 4.19 30.66 -5.07
CA LYS A 172 2.97 30.95 -4.29
C LYS A 172 2.95 30.18 -2.98
N LEU A 173 3.27 28.89 -2.99
CA LEU A 173 3.33 28.06 -1.78
C LEU A 173 4.38 28.57 -0.79
N GLU A 174 5.55 28.98 -1.28
CA GLU A 174 6.62 29.56 -0.46
C GLU A 174 6.23 30.92 0.15
N ALA A 175 5.52 31.75 -0.63
CA ALA A 175 5.03 33.06 -0.18
C ALA A 175 3.85 32.98 0.79
N GLY A 176 3.10 31.92 0.77
CA GLY A 176 1.91 31.69 1.58
C GLY A 176 0.63 31.60 0.74
N ALA A 177 0.24 30.38 0.39
CA ALA A 177 -0.96 30.08 -0.37
C ALA A 177 -2.01 29.38 0.50
N THR A 178 -3.26 29.40 0.02
CA THR A 178 -4.35 28.60 0.57
C THR A 178 -4.67 27.45 -0.36
N VAL A 179 -4.41 26.23 0.10
CA VAL A 179 -4.51 25.00 -0.71
C VAL A 179 -5.66 24.11 -0.25
N ALA A 180 -6.41 23.55 -1.19
CA ALA A 180 -7.36 22.48 -0.93
C ALA A 180 -6.87 21.18 -1.55
N ASP A 181 -6.74 20.13 -0.74
CA ASP A 181 -6.50 18.74 -1.16
C ASP A 181 -7.83 17.99 -1.03
N ILE A 182 -8.45 17.67 -2.17
CA ILE A 182 -9.79 17.10 -2.23
C ILE A 182 -9.68 15.60 -2.50
N GLY A 183 -10.23 14.79 -1.60
CA GLY A 183 -9.99 13.35 -1.55
C GLY A 183 -8.64 13.05 -0.90
N CYS A 184 -8.29 13.78 0.16
CA CYS A 184 -6.97 13.70 0.80
C CYS A 184 -6.68 12.36 1.49
N GLY A 185 -7.68 11.49 1.65
CA GLY A 185 -7.55 10.19 2.30
C GLY A 185 -6.92 10.31 3.70
N LEU A 186 -5.82 9.59 3.92
CA LEU A 186 -5.07 9.61 5.18
C LEU A 186 -4.12 10.83 5.32
N GLY A 187 -4.20 11.81 4.41
CA GLY A 187 -3.54 13.10 4.51
C GLY A 187 -2.06 13.14 4.17
N SER A 188 -1.48 12.09 3.58
CA SER A 188 -0.03 12.02 3.37
C SER A 188 0.51 13.12 2.46
N SER A 189 -0.15 13.43 1.32
CA SER A 189 0.20 14.55 0.43
C SER A 189 0.05 15.90 1.12
N SER A 190 -1.08 16.08 1.81
CA SER A 190 -1.41 17.33 2.53
C SER A 190 -0.39 17.63 3.63
N ILE A 191 -0.03 16.62 4.44
CA ILE A 191 0.95 16.76 5.53
C ILE A 191 2.33 17.10 4.96
N LEU A 192 2.74 16.43 3.87
CA LEU A 192 4.00 16.70 3.20
C LEU A 192 4.09 18.15 2.71
N MET A 193 3.03 18.64 2.04
CA MET A 193 2.95 20.04 1.60
C MET A 193 2.99 21.02 2.79
N ALA A 194 2.24 20.74 3.86
CA ALA A 194 2.19 21.62 5.03
C ALA A 194 3.55 21.72 5.75
N LYS A 195 4.30 20.62 5.83
CA LYS A 195 5.67 20.63 6.40
C LYS A 195 6.64 21.43 5.55
N THR A 196 6.54 21.31 4.23
CA THR A 196 7.47 21.95 3.30
C THR A 196 7.20 23.44 3.11
N PHE A 197 5.92 23.84 3.16
CA PHE A 197 5.48 25.22 2.95
C PHE A 197 4.83 25.80 4.21
N PRO A 198 5.61 26.15 5.24
CA PRO A 198 5.07 26.58 6.53
C PRO A 198 4.28 27.90 6.48
N ASN A 199 4.50 28.72 5.45
CA ASN A 199 3.75 29.96 5.24
C ASN A 199 2.36 29.73 4.61
N SER A 200 2.14 28.57 4.00
CA SER A 200 0.88 28.19 3.36
C SER A 200 -0.07 27.53 4.34
N LYS A 201 -1.37 27.67 4.09
CA LYS A 201 -2.42 26.95 4.82
C LYS A 201 -3.00 25.84 3.96
N ILE A 202 -2.95 24.62 4.44
CA ILE A 202 -3.44 23.43 3.73
C ILE A 202 -4.77 22.98 4.33
N TYR A 203 -5.74 22.68 3.49
CA TYR A 203 -7.02 22.10 3.87
C TYR A 203 -7.20 20.76 3.18
N GLY A 204 -7.25 19.67 3.95
CA GLY A 204 -7.56 18.33 3.45
C GLY A 204 -9.04 18.02 3.62
N TYR A 205 -9.70 17.64 2.55
CA TYR A 205 -11.10 17.25 2.54
C TYR A 205 -11.25 15.82 2.03
N ASP A 206 -11.99 15.01 2.77
CA ASP A 206 -12.39 13.69 2.34
C ASP A 206 -13.78 13.38 2.91
N PHE A 207 -14.61 12.63 2.20
CA PHE A 207 -15.93 12.28 2.72
C PHE A 207 -15.86 11.07 3.68
N HIS A 208 -14.77 10.31 3.68
CA HIS A 208 -14.57 9.15 4.53
C HIS A 208 -14.05 9.56 5.92
N GLU A 209 -14.96 9.68 6.88
CA GLU A 209 -14.66 10.15 8.24
C GLU A 209 -13.50 9.38 8.92
N PRO A 210 -13.42 8.02 8.85
CA PRO A 210 -12.29 7.30 9.44
C PRO A 210 -10.92 7.70 8.87
N SER A 211 -10.84 8.05 7.58
CA SER A 211 -9.62 8.57 6.97
C SER A 211 -9.24 9.95 7.54
N ILE A 212 -10.21 10.84 7.71
CA ILE A 212 -10.00 12.17 8.28
C ILE A 212 -9.52 12.09 9.74
N ILE A 213 -10.06 11.16 10.53
CA ILE A 213 -9.60 10.94 11.91
C ILE A 213 -8.11 10.55 11.90
N LYS A 214 -7.72 9.56 11.09
CA LYS A 214 -6.33 9.13 10.95
C LYS A 214 -5.41 10.24 10.41
N ALA A 215 -5.90 11.05 9.47
CA ALA A 215 -5.14 12.18 8.93
C ALA A 215 -4.83 13.24 10.00
N ARG A 216 -5.79 13.54 10.87
CA ARG A 216 -5.60 14.46 12.02
C ARG A 216 -4.58 13.91 13.01
N GLU A 217 -4.70 12.63 13.38
CA GLU A 217 -3.75 11.95 14.26
C GLU A 217 -2.32 12.01 13.72
N LYS A 218 -2.15 11.71 12.41
CA LYS A 218 -0.86 11.83 11.73
C LYS A 218 -0.29 13.26 11.81
N ALA A 219 -1.10 14.26 11.49
CA ALA A 219 -0.65 15.66 11.51
C ALA A 219 -0.22 16.09 12.93
N GLU A 220 -0.92 15.64 13.96
CA GLU A 220 -0.58 15.89 15.37
C GLU A 220 0.75 15.21 15.74
N ILE A 221 0.91 13.92 15.41
CA ILE A 221 2.16 13.16 15.66
C ILE A 221 3.35 13.83 14.97
N GLU A 222 3.14 14.34 13.75
CA GLU A 222 4.19 15.00 12.97
C GLU A 222 4.40 16.48 13.32
N GLY A 223 3.62 17.02 14.27
CA GLY A 223 3.75 18.38 14.78
C GLY A 223 3.40 19.46 13.75
N VAL A 224 2.50 19.18 12.79
CA VAL A 224 2.13 20.09 11.72
C VAL A 224 0.91 20.92 12.14
N SER A 225 1.02 22.26 12.13
CA SER A 225 0.00 23.18 12.64
C SER A 225 -0.69 24.03 11.57
N ASN A 226 -0.13 24.11 10.37
CA ASN A 226 -0.68 24.90 9.25
C ASN A 226 -1.59 24.06 8.33
N ILE A 227 -2.19 23.00 8.86
CA ILE A 227 -3.09 22.09 8.17
C ILE A 227 -4.40 21.93 8.94
N GLU A 228 -5.50 21.73 8.20
CA GLU A 228 -6.82 21.45 8.75
C GLU A 228 -7.50 20.38 7.93
N PHE A 229 -7.99 19.33 8.59
CA PHE A 229 -8.72 18.23 7.94
C PHE A 229 -10.20 18.26 8.28
N ALA A 230 -11.07 18.15 7.29
CA ALA A 230 -12.51 18.12 7.48
C ALA A 230 -13.20 17.07 6.63
N VAL A 231 -14.24 16.46 7.20
CA VAL A 231 -15.13 15.57 6.46
C VAL A 231 -15.99 16.42 5.52
N SER A 232 -15.84 16.20 4.22
CA SER A 232 -16.61 16.90 3.20
C SER A 232 -16.63 16.14 1.89
N ASP A 233 -17.78 16.09 1.25
CA ASP A 233 -17.91 15.70 -0.16
C ASP A 233 -17.29 16.79 -1.06
N ALA A 234 -16.68 16.39 -2.15
CA ALA A 234 -16.08 17.30 -3.13
C ALA A 234 -17.04 18.36 -3.70
N LYS A 235 -18.33 18.08 -3.68
CA LYS A 235 -19.40 19.03 -4.10
C LYS A 235 -19.76 20.06 -3.06
N ASN A 236 -19.40 19.83 -1.79
CA ASN A 236 -19.83 20.59 -0.63
C ASN A 236 -18.64 21.15 0.17
N ILE A 237 -17.48 21.30 -0.45
CA ILE A 237 -16.34 21.96 0.20
C ILE A 237 -16.68 23.41 0.56
N PRO A 238 -16.19 23.91 1.70
CA PRO A 238 -16.45 25.28 2.10
C PRO A 238 -16.03 26.28 1.02
N GLU A 239 -16.88 27.29 0.78
CA GLU A 239 -16.56 28.41 -0.10
C GLU A 239 -15.43 29.24 0.52
N LYS A 240 -14.20 28.94 0.17
CA LYS A 240 -12.99 29.70 0.49
C LYS A 240 -12.28 30.02 -0.82
N ARG A 241 -11.45 31.06 -0.81
CA ARG A 241 -10.57 31.31 -1.93
C ARG A 241 -9.33 30.41 -1.78
N TYR A 242 -9.17 29.49 -2.70
CA TYR A 242 -7.96 28.69 -2.84
C TYR A 242 -7.10 29.22 -4.01
N ASP A 243 -5.79 29.09 -3.92
CA ASP A 243 -4.81 29.55 -4.89
C ASP A 243 -4.41 28.44 -5.87
#